data_ebe40b9875a3f07676f3d115b0b5fbd1
#
_entry.id   ebe40b9875a3f07676f3d115b0b5fbd1
#
_cell.length_a   1.000
_cell.length_b   1.000
_cell.length_c   1.000
_cell.angle_alpha   90.00
_cell.angle_beta   90.00
_cell.angle_gamma   90.00
#
_symmetry.space_group_name_H-M   'P 1'
#
loop_
_entity.id
_entity.type
_entity.pdbx_description
1 polymer ?
#
loop_
_entity_poly.entity_id
_entity_poly.type
_entity_poly.pdbx_seq_one_letter_code
_entity_poly.pdbx_strand_id
1 'polypeptide(L)'
;MAKLTQSELERHLWGAADILRGTVDAGDYKQYIFGLLFYKRLCDVWDEEFEALLAETGDRDEAADPDEHRFHIPKDHRWDAVRQHATLIGQRLNNALAAIEDANLRLRGVFGDVDFANQDRFSDALLEKLLAHFEKHRLRHADVPADMLGDAYLYLIKMFAEGAGKKGGEFYTPRSIVRLMIEIIDPRPGMSVYDPTCGSGGMLLEAVQYLKDRGEDHRSLSLYGQEKNFATWGIAQINLFLHNVDDTFIAKGDTILSPKRYDPKAREFVEGIGAYD
;
A
#
# COMPACT_ATOMS: atom_id res chain seq x y z
N MET A 1 7.41 19.03 -16.38
CA MET A 1 6.11 18.44 -16.77
C MET A 1 5.02 19.07 -15.90
N ALA A 2 3.77 19.18 -16.38
CA ALA A 2 2.68 19.63 -15.51
C ALA A 2 2.46 18.59 -14.40
N LYS A 3 2.26 19.03 -13.15
CA LYS A 3 1.92 18.13 -12.05
C LYS A 3 0.58 17.45 -12.33
N LEU A 4 0.50 16.15 -12.09
CA LEU A 4 -0.75 15.40 -12.17
C LEU A 4 -1.80 15.99 -11.21
N THR A 5 -3.03 16.10 -11.69
CA THR A 5 -4.18 16.38 -10.81
C THR A 5 -4.70 15.09 -10.20
N GLN A 6 -5.42 15.20 -9.08
CA GLN A 6 -6.07 14.07 -8.41
C GLN A 6 -6.91 13.23 -9.40
N SER A 7 -7.79 13.88 -10.19
CA SER A 7 -8.65 13.20 -11.16
C SER A 7 -7.90 12.53 -12.31
N GLU A 8 -6.75 13.06 -12.71
CA GLU A 8 -5.90 12.42 -13.73
C GLU A 8 -5.23 11.17 -13.17
N LEU A 9 -4.75 11.22 -11.93
CA LEU A 9 -4.18 10.06 -11.24
C LEU A 9 -5.23 8.96 -11.05
N GLU A 10 -6.41 9.29 -10.55
CA GLU A 10 -7.53 8.33 -10.37
C GLU A 10 -7.90 7.67 -11.70
N ARG A 11 -8.02 8.44 -12.77
CA ARG A 11 -8.31 7.92 -14.11
C ARG A 11 -7.19 7.03 -14.64
N HIS A 12 -5.94 7.41 -14.39
CA HIS A 12 -4.78 6.60 -14.75
C HIS A 12 -4.81 5.25 -14.02
N LEU A 13 -5.01 5.26 -12.72
CA LEU A 13 -5.05 4.03 -11.94
C LEU A 13 -6.26 3.16 -12.31
N TRP A 14 -7.43 3.75 -12.57
CA TRP A 14 -8.59 3.01 -13.08
C TRP A 14 -8.35 2.40 -14.46
N GLY A 15 -7.56 3.06 -15.33
CA GLY A 15 -7.14 2.53 -16.62
C GLY A 15 -6.37 1.22 -16.54
N ALA A 16 -5.67 0.94 -15.43
CA ALA A 16 -5.05 -0.35 -15.18
C ALA A 16 -6.10 -1.46 -14.98
N ALA A 17 -7.21 -1.16 -14.32
CA ALA A 17 -8.34 -2.09 -14.19
C ALA A 17 -8.97 -2.42 -15.55
N ASP A 18 -9.08 -1.43 -16.45
CA ASP A 18 -9.60 -1.66 -17.79
C ASP A 18 -8.70 -2.57 -18.63
N ILE A 19 -7.40 -2.56 -18.41
CA ILE A 19 -6.45 -3.47 -19.07
C ILE A 19 -6.68 -4.93 -18.62
N LEU A 20 -7.00 -5.15 -17.35
CA LEU A 20 -7.23 -6.48 -16.78
C LEU A 20 -8.66 -7.00 -17.03
N ARG A 21 -9.58 -6.13 -17.45
CA ARG A 21 -10.99 -6.49 -17.67
C ARG A 21 -11.12 -7.58 -18.71
N GLY A 22 -11.83 -8.64 -18.34
CA GLY A 22 -12.08 -9.81 -19.20
C GLY A 22 -11.05 -10.93 -19.12
N THR A 23 -9.93 -10.72 -18.41
CA THR A 23 -8.90 -11.74 -18.19
C THR A 23 -8.83 -12.21 -16.75
N VAL A 24 -9.22 -11.37 -15.80
CA VAL A 24 -9.24 -11.67 -14.36
C VAL A 24 -10.61 -11.30 -13.81
N ASP A 25 -11.10 -12.01 -12.81
CA ASP A 25 -12.37 -11.67 -12.16
C ASP A 25 -12.31 -10.32 -11.45
N ALA A 26 -13.43 -9.57 -11.47
CA ALA A 26 -13.49 -8.21 -10.91
C ALA A 26 -13.10 -8.14 -9.44
N GLY A 27 -13.33 -9.20 -8.66
CA GLY A 27 -12.91 -9.29 -7.26
C GLY A 27 -11.40 -9.45 -7.07
N ASP A 28 -10.71 -9.98 -8.08
CA ASP A 28 -9.30 -10.34 -7.98
C ASP A 28 -8.36 -9.26 -8.51
N TYR A 29 -8.78 -8.40 -9.50
CA TYR A 29 -7.80 -7.45 -10.03
C TYR A 29 -7.34 -6.38 -9.06
N LYS A 30 -8.10 -6.11 -8.00
CA LYS A 30 -7.69 -5.12 -7.00
C LYS A 30 -6.30 -5.42 -6.43
N GLN A 31 -6.05 -6.66 -6.02
CA GLN A 31 -4.77 -7.05 -5.43
C GLN A 31 -3.60 -6.92 -6.42
N TYR A 32 -3.81 -7.25 -7.72
CA TYR A 32 -2.78 -7.11 -8.75
C TYR A 32 -2.46 -5.64 -9.05
N ILE A 33 -3.50 -4.79 -9.16
CA ILE A 33 -3.32 -3.36 -9.39
C ILE A 33 -2.66 -2.70 -8.19
N PHE A 34 -3.11 -3.03 -6.99
CA PHE A 34 -2.54 -2.48 -5.75
C PHE A 34 -1.10 -2.93 -5.53
N GLY A 35 -0.80 -4.20 -5.80
CA GLY A 35 0.57 -4.72 -5.75
C GLY A 35 1.49 -4.00 -6.73
N LEU A 36 1.07 -3.82 -7.99
CA LEU A 36 1.87 -3.10 -9.00
C LEU A 36 2.00 -1.61 -8.70
N LEU A 37 0.93 -0.96 -8.25
CA LEU A 37 0.98 0.44 -7.84
C LEU A 37 1.99 0.65 -6.72
N PHE A 38 1.95 -0.20 -5.70
CA PHE A 38 2.86 -0.11 -4.58
C PHE A 38 4.30 -0.42 -4.98
N TYR A 39 4.51 -1.47 -5.77
CA TYR A 39 5.82 -1.81 -6.34
C TYR A 39 6.40 -0.66 -7.15
N LYS A 40 5.61 -0.07 -8.06
CA LYS A 40 6.03 1.11 -8.84
C LYS A 40 6.40 2.27 -7.93
N ARG A 41 5.57 2.57 -6.92
CA ARG A 41 5.85 3.64 -5.95
C ARG A 41 7.14 3.41 -5.20
N LEU A 42 7.38 2.20 -4.70
CA LEU A 42 8.62 1.85 -4.00
C LEU A 42 9.85 2.10 -4.88
N CYS A 43 9.81 1.66 -6.13
CA CYS A 43 10.92 1.86 -7.07
C CYS A 43 11.13 3.33 -7.41
N ASP A 44 10.06 4.09 -7.68
CA ASP A 44 10.16 5.50 -8.04
C ASP A 44 10.65 6.37 -6.87
N VAL A 45 10.26 6.05 -5.63
CA VAL A 45 10.76 6.72 -4.43
C VAL A 45 12.23 6.38 -4.20
N TRP A 46 12.61 5.11 -4.38
CA TRP A 46 14.02 4.71 -4.30
C TRP A 46 14.89 5.48 -5.31
N ASP A 47 14.43 5.63 -6.56
CA ASP A 47 15.14 6.41 -7.58
C ASP A 47 15.26 7.89 -7.20
N GLU A 48 14.21 8.47 -6.59
CA GLU A 48 14.24 9.86 -6.10
C GLU A 48 15.25 10.04 -4.96
N GLU A 49 15.28 9.14 -3.98
CA GLU A 49 16.21 9.13 -2.88
C GLU A 49 17.65 8.97 -3.39
N PHE A 50 17.88 8.02 -4.30
CA PHE A 50 19.19 7.79 -4.93
C PHE A 50 19.69 9.03 -5.69
N GLU A 51 18.84 9.67 -6.50
CA GLU A 51 19.20 10.89 -7.23
C GLU A 51 19.54 12.04 -6.28
N ALA A 52 18.81 12.19 -5.17
CA ALA A 52 19.06 13.22 -4.16
C ALA A 52 20.40 12.98 -3.43
N LEU A 53 20.64 11.77 -2.96
CA LEU A 53 21.88 11.38 -2.28
C LEU A 53 23.10 11.52 -3.20
N LEU A 54 22.98 11.07 -4.44
CA LEU A 54 24.04 11.23 -5.44
C LEU A 54 24.38 12.70 -5.73
N ALA A 55 23.38 13.58 -5.75
CA ALA A 55 23.57 15.01 -5.94
C ALA A 55 24.24 15.67 -4.72
N GLU A 56 23.98 15.16 -3.52
CA GLU A 56 24.56 15.67 -2.27
C GLU A 56 26.00 15.18 -2.05
N THR A 57 26.24 13.87 -2.20
CA THR A 57 27.52 13.24 -1.85
C THR A 57 28.48 13.14 -3.03
N GLY A 58 27.96 13.05 -4.27
CA GLY A 58 28.74 12.77 -5.47
C GLY A 58 29.25 11.31 -5.52
N ASP A 59 28.95 10.50 -4.52
CA ASP A 59 29.35 9.10 -4.41
C ASP A 59 28.18 8.17 -4.77
N ARG A 60 28.39 7.36 -5.81
CA ARG A 60 27.37 6.45 -6.32
C ARG A 60 27.18 5.22 -5.43
N ASP A 61 28.23 4.77 -4.77
CA ASP A 61 28.18 3.59 -3.90
C ASP A 61 27.48 3.95 -2.58
N GLU A 62 27.79 5.14 -2.02
CA GLU A 62 27.07 5.70 -0.88
C GLU A 62 25.59 5.93 -1.21
N ALA A 63 25.30 6.57 -2.36
CA ALA A 63 23.92 6.80 -2.78
C ALA A 63 23.12 5.50 -3.04
N ALA A 64 23.78 4.37 -3.28
CA ALA A 64 23.16 3.07 -3.49
C ALA A 64 23.11 2.20 -2.24
N ASP A 65 23.64 2.69 -1.09
CA ASP A 65 23.65 1.94 0.16
C ASP A 65 22.20 1.68 0.63
N PRO A 66 21.82 0.43 0.88
CA PRO A 66 20.48 0.09 1.38
C PRO A 66 20.06 0.83 2.66
N ASP A 67 21.02 1.13 3.54
CA ASP A 67 20.74 1.77 4.84
C ASP A 67 20.39 3.27 4.69
N GLU A 68 20.68 3.87 3.55
CA GLU A 68 20.33 5.25 3.22
C GLU A 68 18.92 5.40 2.60
N HIS A 69 18.23 4.29 2.38
CA HIS A 69 16.90 4.27 1.78
C HIS A 69 15.82 3.82 2.75
N ARG A 70 14.64 4.42 2.63
CA ARG A 70 13.47 3.99 3.43
C ARG A 70 13.13 2.52 3.23
N PHE A 71 13.28 2.02 1.99
CA PHE A 71 13.11 0.62 1.63
C PHE A 71 14.26 0.14 0.76
N HIS A 72 14.76 -1.05 1.05
CA HIS A 72 15.75 -1.70 0.21
C HIS A 72 15.08 -2.36 -0.99
N ILE A 73 15.39 -1.87 -2.19
CA ILE A 73 14.93 -2.46 -3.46
C ILE A 73 16.14 -3.06 -4.17
N PRO A 74 16.31 -4.40 -4.18
CA PRO A 74 17.45 -5.04 -4.82
C PRO A 74 17.55 -4.68 -6.30
N LYS A 75 18.75 -4.38 -6.79
CA LYS A 75 19.01 -3.79 -8.11
C LYS A 75 18.32 -4.50 -9.26
N ASP A 76 18.40 -5.85 -9.29
CA ASP A 76 17.85 -6.65 -10.38
C ASP A 76 16.32 -6.81 -10.32
N HIS A 77 15.71 -6.29 -9.25
CA HIS A 77 14.29 -6.32 -8.96
C HIS A 77 13.63 -4.94 -8.98
N ARG A 78 14.36 -3.90 -9.44
CA ARG A 78 13.79 -2.57 -9.66
C ARG A 78 12.92 -2.55 -10.90
N TRP A 79 12.01 -1.60 -10.97
CA TRP A 79 11.04 -1.48 -12.04
C TRP A 79 11.65 -1.57 -13.43
N ASP A 80 12.70 -0.79 -13.69
CA ASP A 80 13.38 -0.79 -15.00
C ASP A 80 14.06 -2.11 -15.33
N ALA A 81 14.63 -2.80 -14.35
CA ALA A 81 15.23 -4.11 -14.55
C ALA A 81 14.18 -5.15 -14.97
N VAL A 82 12.99 -5.14 -14.34
CA VAL A 82 11.92 -6.09 -14.65
C VAL A 82 11.31 -5.80 -16.02
N ARG A 83 11.03 -4.54 -16.35
CA ARG A 83 10.35 -4.16 -17.59
C ARG A 83 11.21 -4.29 -18.88
N GLN A 84 12.53 -4.40 -18.77
CA GLN A 84 13.42 -4.59 -19.92
C GLN A 84 13.26 -5.96 -20.61
N HIS A 85 12.57 -6.88 -19.98
CA HIS A 85 12.39 -8.23 -20.49
C HIS A 85 11.04 -8.38 -21.21
N ALA A 86 11.07 -9.02 -22.38
CA ALA A 86 9.87 -9.30 -23.19
C ALA A 86 9.25 -10.67 -22.88
N THR A 87 9.90 -11.51 -22.06
CA THR A 87 9.46 -12.87 -21.74
C THR A 87 9.59 -13.17 -20.26
N LEU A 88 8.74 -14.08 -19.77
CA LEU A 88 8.69 -14.47 -18.35
C LEU A 88 8.44 -13.27 -17.41
N ILE A 89 7.70 -12.26 -17.90
CA ILE A 89 7.44 -11.03 -17.17
C ILE A 89 6.76 -11.34 -15.84
N GLY A 90 5.77 -12.24 -15.83
CA GLY A 90 5.05 -12.62 -14.62
C GLY A 90 5.95 -13.26 -13.56
N GLN A 91 6.86 -14.16 -13.97
CA GLN A 91 7.82 -14.77 -13.05
C GLN A 91 8.80 -13.73 -12.48
N ARG A 92 9.23 -12.77 -13.30
CA ARG A 92 10.11 -11.69 -12.86
C ARG A 92 9.43 -10.75 -11.88
N LEU A 93 8.15 -10.44 -12.12
CA LEU A 93 7.34 -9.67 -11.17
C LEU A 93 7.23 -10.39 -9.83
N ASN A 94 6.85 -11.67 -9.82
CA ASN A 94 6.76 -12.46 -8.58
C ASN A 94 8.10 -12.47 -7.83
N ASN A 95 9.22 -12.68 -8.56
CA ASN A 95 10.55 -12.68 -7.95
C ASN A 95 10.90 -11.29 -7.37
N ALA A 96 10.52 -10.21 -8.06
CA ALA A 96 10.77 -8.85 -7.57
C ALA A 96 9.98 -8.54 -6.29
N LEU A 97 8.69 -8.89 -6.25
CA LEU A 97 7.86 -8.70 -5.08
C LEU A 97 8.39 -9.51 -3.87
N ALA A 98 8.74 -10.78 -4.09
CA ALA A 98 9.33 -11.63 -3.05
C ALA A 98 10.67 -11.09 -2.55
N ALA A 99 11.57 -10.65 -3.44
CA ALA A 99 12.86 -10.09 -3.07
C ALA A 99 12.72 -8.78 -2.25
N ILE A 100 11.71 -7.95 -2.56
CA ILE A 100 11.41 -6.75 -1.80
C ILE A 100 10.89 -7.11 -0.41
N GLU A 101 10.00 -8.08 -0.28
CA GLU A 101 9.51 -8.55 1.02
C GLU A 101 10.63 -9.15 1.88
N ASP A 102 11.53 -9.93 1.29
CA ASP A 102 12.66 -10.53 1.98
C ASP A 102 13.68 -9.50 2.46
N ALA A 103 13.89 -8.45 1.66
CA ALA A 103 14.80 -7.34 2.00
C ALA A 103 14.20 -6.38 3.03
N ASN A 104 12.86 -6.38 3.24
CA ASN A 104 12.18 -5.45 4.11
C ASN A 104 11.19 -6.16 5.04
N LEU A 105 11.59 -6.42 6.28
CA LEU A 105 10.75 -7.15 7.25
C LEU A 105 9.35 -6.55 7.46
N ARG A 106 9.22 -5.22 7.35
CA ARG A 106 7.95 -4.49 7.48
C ARG A 106 7.00 -4.76 6.31
N LEU A 107 7.50 -5.21 5.16
CA LEU A 107 6.71 -5.49 3.97
C LEU A 107 6.33 -6.97 3.81
N ARG A 108 6.73 -7.84 4.74
CA ARG A 108 6.46 -9.28 4.62
C ARG A 108 4.98 -9.59 4.49
N GLY A 109 4.62 -10.21 3.37
CA GLY A 109 3.26 -10.61 3.04
C GLY A 109 2.35 -9.46 2.60
N VAL A 110 2.88 -8.26 2.35
CA VAL A 110 2.12 -7.10 1.89
C VAL A 110 1.56 -7.33 0.49
N PHE A 111 2.32 -8.01 -0.37
CA PHE A 111 1.87 -8.33 -1.73
C PHE A 111 0.89 -9.53 -1.76
N GLY A 112 0.74 -10.23 -0.64
CA GLY A 112 -0.25 -11.30 -0.48
C GLY A 112 -0.04 -12.48 -1.43
N ASP A 113 -1.15 -13.04 -1.94
CA ASP A 113 -1.16 -14.18 -2.86
C ASP A 113 -1.15 -13.74 -4.34
N VAL A 114 -0.52 -12.59 -4.65
CA VAL A 114 -0.42 -12.10 -6.03
C VAL A 114 0.47 -13.03 -6.83
N ASP A 115 -0.08 -13.64 -7.87
CA ASP A 115 0.65 -14.52 -8.79
C ASP A 115 0.50 -14.05 -10.24
N PHE A 116 1.49 -13.28 -10.70
CA PHE A 116 1.61 -12.84 -12.10
C PHE A 116 2.14 -13.93 -13.03
N ALA A 117 2.71 -15.02 -12.49
CA ALA A 117 3.29 -16.10 -13.30
C ALA A 117 2.22 -17.06 -13.84
N ASN A 118 0.97 -16.94 -13.41
CA ASN A 118 -0.13 -17.73 -13.94
C ASN A 118 -0.43 -17.32 -15.39
N GLN A 119 0.09 -18.10 -16.35
CA GLN A 119 0.01 -17.82 -17.78
C GLN A 119 -1.41 -17.91 -18.34
N ASP A 120 -2.31 -18.64 -17.69
CA ASP A 120 -3.72 -18.72 -18.09
C ASP A 120 -4.45 -17.39 -17.83
N ARG A 121 -3.96 -16.59 -16.87
CA ARG A 121 -4.50 -15.28 -16.51
C ARG A 121 -3.68 -14.13 -17.10
N PHE A 122 -2.35 -14.26 -17.13
CA PHE A 122 -1.43 -13.17 -17.46
C PHE A 122 -0.45 -13.60 -18.55
N SER A 123 -0.78 -13.32 -19.81
CA SER A 123 0.21 -13.43 -20.88
C SER A 123 1.27 -12.34 -20.76
N ASP A 124 2.50 -12.60 -21.25
CA ASP A 124 3.57 -11.60 -21.28
C ASP A 124 3.12 -10.31 -21.98
N ALA A 125 2.34 -10.41 -23.08
CA ALA A 125 1.81 -9.26 -23.80
C ALA A 125 0.83 -8.41 -22.96
N LEU A 126 0.01 -9.04 -22.09
CA LEU A 126 -0.86 -8.35 -21.17
C LEU A 126 -0.07 -7.61 -20.08
N LEU A 127 0.94 -8.29 -19.50
CA LEU A 127 1.80 -7.71 -18.48
C LEU A 127 2.66 -6.59 -19.05
N GLU A 128 3.20 -6.73 -20.25
CA GLU A 128 3.92 -5.65 -20.94
C GLU A 128 3.04 -4.40 -21.09
N LYS A 129 1.78 -4.58 -21.55
CA LYS A 129 0.81 -3.48 -21.67
C LYS A 129 0.52 -2.84 -20.32
N LEU A 130 0.41 -3.62 -19.25
CA LEU A 130 0.14 -3.14 -17.90
C LEU A 130 1.34 -2.36 -17.34
N LEU A 131 2.56 -2.88 -17.49
CA LEU A 131 3.78 -2.19 -17.10
C LEU A 131 3.98 -0.89 -17.88
N ALA A 132 3.76 -0.90 -19.20
CA ALA A 132 3.81 0.29 -20.05
C ALA A 132 2.75 1.33 -19.66
N HIS A 133 1.60 0.89 -19.13
CA HIS A 133 0.59 1.80 -18.61
C HIS A 133 1.08 2.52 -17.36
N PHE A 134 1.61 1.80 -16.36
CA PHE A 134 2.15 2.39 -15.14
C PHE A 134 3.37 3.29 -15.39
N GLU A 135 4.14 3.02 -16.45
CA GLU A 135 5.33 3.82 -16.81
C GLU A 135 5.01 5.23 -17.30
N LYS A 136 3.78 5.52 -17.71
CA LYS A 136 3.38 6.84 -18.22
C LYS A 136 3.59 7.96 -17.20
N HIS A 137 3.56 7.63 -15.91
CA HIS A 137 3.71 8.59 -14.83
C HIS A 137 4.72 8.08 -13.80
N ARG A 138 5.57 8.99 -13.32
CA ARG A 138 6.41 8.73 -12.15
C ARG A 138 5.61 8.95 -10.89
N LEU A 139 5.78 8.06 -9.94
CA LEU A 139 5.09 8.10 -8.64
C LEU A 139 6.04 8.53 -7.51
N ARG A 140 6.96 9.45 -7.79
CA ARG A 140 7.88 10.05 -6.81
C ARG A 140 7.12 10.96 -5.85
N HIS A 141 7.68 11.26 -4.68
CA HIS A 141 7.11 12.24 -3.75
C HIS A 141 6.97 13.63 -4.40
N ALA A 142 7.94 14.04 -5.20
CA ALA A 142 7.93 15.30 -5.92
C ALA A 142 6.83 15.40 -6.97
N ASP A 143 6.48 14.28 -7.64
CA ASP A 143 5.49 14.23 -8.72
C ASP A 143 4.08 13.98 -8.18
N VAL A 144 3.96 13.05 -7.22
CA VAL A 144 2.69 12.63 -6.60
C VAL A 144 2.89 12.59 -5.08
N PRO A 145 2.45 13.63 -4.37
CA PRO A 145 2.48 13.65 -2.91
C PRO A 145 1.75 12.44 -2.30
N ALA A 146 2.18 12.02 -1.11
CA ALA A 146 1.64 10.85 -0.43
C ALA A 146 0.12 10.94 -0.22
N ASP A 147 -0.38 12.09 0.24
CA ASP A 147 -1.82 12.28 0.45
C ASP A 147 -2.62 12.13 -0.86
N MET A 148 -2.11 12.66 -1.98
CA MET A 148 -2.74 12.51 -3.30
C MET A 148 -2.77 11.04 -3.76
N LEU A 149 -1.66 10.31 -3.59
CA LEU A 149 -1.60 8.90 -3.98
C LEU A 149 -2.49 8.04 -3.10
N GLY A 150 -2.50 8.32 -1.80
CA GLY A 150 -3.37 7.64 -0.84
C GLY A 150 -4.86 7.87 -1.14
N ASP A 151 -5.27 9.10 -1.42
CA ASP A 151 -6.65 9.40 -1.80
C ASP A 151 -7.06 8.70 -3.10
N ALA A 152 -6.16 8.63 -4.09
CA ALA A 152 -6.41 7.89 -5.33
C ALA A 152 -6.51 6.37 -5.08
N TYR A 153 -5.74 5.85 -4.14
CA TYR A 153 -5.83 4.46 -3.71
C TYR A 153 -7.17 4.16 -3.01
N LEU A 154 -7.61 5.03 -2.10
CA LEU A 154 -8.93 4.94 -1.46
C LEU A 154 -10.08 5.02 -2.46
N TYR A 155 -9.96 5.88 -3.49
CA TYR A 155 -10.90 5.94 -4.60
C TYR A 155 -11.00 4.57 -5.30
N LEU A 156 -9.87 3.92 -5.62
CA LEU A 156 -9.89 2.58 -6.22
C LEU A 156 -10.53 1.53 -5.31
N ILE A 157 -10.22 1.53 -4.02
CA ILE A 157 -10.85 0.63 -3.04
C ILE A 157 -12.37 0.78 -3.10
N LYS A 158 -12.87 2.02 -3.07
CA LYS A 158 -14.30 2.32 -3.16
C LYS A 158 -14.90 1.80 -4.47
N MET A 159 -14.28 2.11 -5.60
CA MET A 159 -14.78 1.69 -6.93
C MET A 159 -14.83 0.17 -7.09
N PHE A 160 -13.82 -0.55 -6.57
CA PHE A 160 -13.83 -2.00 -6.59
C PHE A 160 -14.87 -2.60 -5.65
N ALA A 161 -15.10 -2.00 -4.48
CA ALA A 161 -16.15 -2.43 -3.55
C ALA A 161 -17.55 -2.25 -4.18
N GLU A 162 -17.81 -1.14 -4.85
CA GLU A 162 -19.07 -0.88 -5.56
C GLU A 162 -19.28 -1.84 -6.75
N GLY A 163 -18.21 -2.13 -7.52
CA GLY A 163 -18.25 -3.01 -8.69
C GLY A 163 -18.39 -4.50 -8.36
N ALA A 164 -17.87 -4.95 -7.22
CA ALA A 164 -17.94 -6.35 -6.79
C ALA A 164 -19.34 -6.78 -6.27
N GLY A 165 -20.24 -5.84 -6.01
CA GLY A 165 -21.56 -6.09 -5.44
C GLY A 165 -21.50 -6.78 -4.07
N LYS A 166 -22.63 -7.36 -3.60
CA LYS A 166 -22.72 -8.02 -2.28
C LYS A 166 -21.88 -9.32 -2.14
N LYS A 167 -21.16 -9.73 -3.17
CA LYS A 167 -20.40 -10.99 -3.17
C LYS A 167 -19.00 -10.88 -2.57
N GLY A 168 -18.47 -9.67 -2.33
CA GLY A 168 -17.08 -9.46 -1.91
C GLY A 168 -16.80 -9.66 -0.42
N GLY A 169 -17.81 -9.73 0.45
CA GLY A 169 -17.60 -9.88 1.91
C GLY A 169 -16.90 -8.70 2.59
N GLU A 170 -16.48 -7.72 1.82
CA GLU A 170 -15.79 -6.52 2.28
C GLU A 170 -16.72 -5.33 2.09
N PHE A 171 -17.26 -4.82 3.20
CA PHE A 171 -18.07 -3.61 3.16
C PHE A 171 -17.13 -2.41 3.31
N TYR A 172 -17.07 -1.56 2.27
CA TYR A 172 -16.50 -0.24 2.40
C TYR A 172 -17.39 0.59 3.33
N THR A 173 -16.87 1.00 4.48
CA THR A 173 -17.58 1.90 5.38
C THR A 173 -17.58 3.31 4.79
N PRO A 174 -18.74 3.94 4.56
CA PRO A 174 -18.79 5.29 4.02
C PRO A 174 -17.97 6.28 4.87
N ARG A 175 -17.15 7.12 4.22
CA ARG A 175 -16.26 8.06 4.91
C ARG A 175 -16.97 8.96 5.92
N SER A 176 -18.23 9.34 5.63
CA SER A 176 -19.02 10.15 6.57
C SER A 176 -19.33 9.42 7.90
N ILE A 177 -19.52 8.09 7.84
CA ILE A 177 -19.73 7.28 9.04
C ILE A 177 -18.42 7.11 9.80
N VAL A 178 -17.33 6.81 9.09
CA VAL A 178 -15.99 6.72 9.69
C VAL A 178 -15.64 8.03 10.39
N ARG A 179 -15.84 9.17 9.71
CA ARG A 179 -15.61 10.49 10.29
C ARG A 179 -16.43 10.74 11.56
N LEU A 180 -17.72 10.42 11.54
CA LEU A 180 -18.58 10.53 12.72
C LEU A 180 -18.08 9.68 13.89
N MET A 181 -17.63 8.44 13.62
CA MET A 181 -17.08 7.56 14.66
C MET A 181 -15.81 8.15 15.27
N ILE A 182 -14.90 8.69 14.46
CA ILE A 182 -13.67 9.33 14.92
C ILE A 182 -13.97 10.60 15.72
N GLU A 183 -14.94 11.41 15.30
CA GLU A 183 -15.37 12.60 16.06
C GLU A 183 -15.99 12.24 17.42
N ILE A 184 -16.69 11.12 17.53
CA ILE A 184 -17.23 10.62 18.82
C ILE A 184 -16.11 10.13 19.73
N ILE A 185 -15.10 9.44 19.18
CA ILE A 185 -13.94 8.92 19.93
C ILE A 185 -13.03 10.06 20.38
N ASP A 186 -12.94 11.14 19.59
CA ASP A 186 -12.11 12.35 19.82
C ASP A 186 -10.65 12.00 20.16
N PRO A 187 -9.92 11.25 19.27
CA PRO A 187 -8.54 10.88 19.54
C PRO A 187 -7.67 12.15 19.64
N ARG A 188 -6.69 12.12 20.57
CA ARG A 188 -5.77 13.22 20.83
C ARG A 188 -4.32 12.80 20.62
N PRO A 189 -3.40 13.76 20.42
CA PRO A 189 -1.97 13.46 20.34
C PRO A 189 -1.50 12.61 21.54
N GLY A 190 -0.73 11.56 21.25
CA GLY A 190 -0.20 10.64 22.25
C GLY A 190 -1.12 9.47 22.65
N MET A 191 -2.35 9.45 22.14
CA MET A 191 -3.28 8.34 22.37
C MET A 191 -3.02 7.15 21.45
N SER A 192 -3.63 6.02 21.80
CA SER A 192 -3.65 4.79 20.98
C SER A 192 -5.05 4.53 20.43
N VAL A 193 -5.14 4.17 19.15
CA VAL A 193 -6.39 3.81 18.47
C VAL A 193 -6.29 2.39 17.96
N TYR A 194 -7.28 1.56 18.27
CA TYR A 194 -7.36 0.18 17.82
C TYR A 194 -8.62 -0.08 17.01
N ASP A 195 -8.44 -0.63 15.80
CA ASP A 195 -9.54 -1.11 14.96
C ASP A 195 -9.50 -2.64 14.89
N PRO A 196 -10.43 -3.34 15.57
CA PRO A 196 -10.45 -4.81 15.66
C PRO A 196 -10.80 -5.52 14.34
N THR A 197 -11.27 -4.78 13.33
CA THR A 197 -11.69 -5.28 12.02
C THR A 197 -11.33 -4.28 10.93
N CYS A 198 -10.05 -3.91 10.90
CA CYS A 198 -9.61 -2.68 10.25
C CYS A 198 -9.83 -2.64 8.72
N GLY A 199 -10.15 -3.76 8.10
CA GLY A 199 -10.39 -3.79 6.67
C GLY A 199 -9.20 -3.24 5.90
N SER A 200 -9.42 -2.21 5.07
CA SER A 200 -8.38 -1.49 4.34
C SER A 200 -7.65 -0.41 5.16
N GLY A 201 -7.87 -0.32 6.46
CA GLY A 201 -7.22 0.68 7.35
C GLY A 201 -7.84 2.08 7.29
N GLY A 202 -9.00 2.24 6.64
CA GLY A 202 -9.60 3.55 6.43
C GLY A 202 -9.96 4.31 7.72
N MET A 203 -10.36 3.60 8.78
CA MET A 203 -10.68 4.22 10.08
C MET A 203 -9.42 4.71 10.79
N LEU A 204 -8.32 3.96 10.71
CA LEU A 204 -7.03 4.38 11.27
C LEU A 204 -6.50 5.62 10.55
N LEU A 205 -6.64 5.67 9.22
CA LEU A 205 -6.28 6.86 8.43
C LEU A 205 -7.15 8.07 8.76
N GLU A 206 -8.44 7.89 8.98
CA GLU A 206 -9.32 9.01 9.35
C GLU A 206 -8.96 9.57 10.74
N ALA A 207 -8.46 8.74 11.68
CA ALA A 207 -7.94 9.25 12.96
C ALA A 207 -6.72 10.15 12.76
N VAL A 208 -5.81 9.79 11.86
CA VAL A 208 -4.68 10.63 11.46
C VAL A 208 -5.16 11.94 10.82
N GLN A 209 -6.10 11.84 9.88
CA GLN A 209 -6.63 13.01 9.17
C GLN A 209 -7.38 13.95 10.11
N TYR A 210 -8.10 13.40 11.09
CA TYR A 210 -8.79 14.19 12.13
C TYR A 210 -7.85 15.11 12.90
N LEU A 211 -6.67 14.61 13.31
CA LEU A 211 -5.67 15.45 13.98
C LEU A 211 -5.00 16.43 13.01
N LYS A 212 -4.71 16.02 11.78
CA LYS A 212 -4.18 16.92 10.73
C LYS A 212 -5.12 18.12 10.50
N ASP A 213 -6.43 17.86 10.36
CA ASP A 213 -7.44 18.90 10.14
C ASP A 213 -7.50 19.93 11.29
N ARG A 214 -7.14 19.50 12.50
CA ARG A 214 -7.09 20.35 13.71
C ARG A 214 -5.73 21.01 13.91
N GLY A 215 -4.75 20.72 13.07
CA GLY A 215 -3.37 21.19 13.21
C GLY A 215 -2.64 20.60 14.43
N GLU A 216 -3.10 19.42 14.89
CA GLU A 216 -2.54 18.70 16.03
C GLU A 216 -1.47 17.69 15.58
N ASP A 217 -0.60 17.26 16.52
CA ASP A 217 0.46 16.30 16.22
C ASP A 217 -0.07 14.89 16.01
N HIS A 218 -0.38 14.57 14.76
CA HIS A 218 -0.87 13.26 14.35
C HIS A 218 0.21 12.14 14.39
N ARG A 219 1.52 12.51 14.41
CA ARG A 219 2.63 11.54 14.43
C ARG A 219 2.79 10.86 15.79
N SER A 220 2.22 11.45 16.83
CA SER A 220 2.22 10.88 18.17
C SER A 220 1.12 9.83 18.40
N LEU A 221 0.19 9.63 17.44
CA LEU A 221 -0.78 8.53 17.51
C LEU A 221 -0.12 7.17 17.35
N SER A 222 -0.48 6.24 18.21
CA SER A 222 -0.15 4.83 18.06
C SER A 222 -1.35 4.08 17.46
N LEU A 223 -1.18 3.53 16.26
CA LEU A 223 -2.28 2.93 15.51
C LEU A 223 -2.15 1.41 15.48
N TYR A 224 -3.21 0.73 15.89
CA TYR A 224 -3.28 -0.72 15.96
C TYR A 224 -4.50 -1.24 15.20
N GLY A 225 -4.36 -2.39 14.59
CA GLY A 225 -5.47 -3.04 13.91
C GLY A 225 -5.37 -4.54 13.89
N GLN A 226 -6.48 -5.20 13.54
CA GLN A 226 -6.49 -6.62 13.23
C GLN A 226 -7.39 -6.87 12.03
N GLU A 227 -6.93 -7.71 11.08
CA GLU A 227 -7.69 -8.08 9.89
C GLU A 227 -7.58 -9.59 9.64
N LYS A 228 -8.74 -10.21 9.41
CA LYS A 228 -8.84 -11.66 9.18
C LYS A 228 -8.48 -12.05 7.75
N ASN A 229 -8.92 -11.25 6.77
CA ASN A 229 -8.67 -11.52 5.36
C ASN A 229 -7.23 -11.12 5.01
N PHE A 230 -6.44 -12.09 4.55
CA PHE A 230 -5.02 -11.87 4.25
C PHE A 230 -4.80 -10.84 3.14
N ALA A 231 -5.60 -10.88 2.06
CA ALA A 231 -5.50 -9.92 0.97
C ALA A 231 -5.88 -8.50 1.43
N THR A 232 -6.93 -8.37 2.24
CA THR A 232 -7.36 -7.10 2.80
C THR A 232 -6.36 -6.53 3.80
N TRP A 233 -5.70 -7.39 4.57
CA TRP A 233 -4.59 -6.99 5.43
C TRP A 233 -3.45 -6.36 4.62
N GLY A 234 -3.05 -6.97 3.49
CA GLY A 234 -2.04 -6.40 2.58
C GLY A 234 -2.46 -5.04 2.04
N ILE A 235 -3.73 -4.90 1.63
CA ILE A 235 -4.31 -3.63 1.19
C ILE A 235 -4.21 -2.56 2.28
N ALA A 236 -4.51 -2.91 3.55
CA ALA A 236 -4.39 -1.97 4.67
C ALA A 236 -2.96 -1.48 4.87
N GLN A 237 -1.98 -2.39 4.82
CA GLN A 237 -0.56 -2.03 4.93
C GLN A 237 -0.14 -1.08 3.81
N ILE A 238 -0.47 -1.42 2.55
CA ILE A 238 -0.18 -0.55 1.40
C ILE A 238 -0.83 0.83 1.59
N ASN A 239 -2.09 0.86 2.02
CA ASN A 239 -2.83 2.10 2.22
C ASN A 239 -2.16 3.01 3.24
N LEU A 240 -1.75 2.47 4.39
CA LEU A 240 -1.05 3.20 5.43
C LEU A 240 0.32 3.71 4.95
N PHE A 241 1.10 2.87 4.27
CA PHE A 241 2.38 3.29 3.69
C PHE A 241 2.24 4.41 2.66
N LEU A 242 1.23 4.33 1.78
CA LEU A 242 0.97 5.36 0.77
C LEU A 242 0.60 6.71 1.38
N HIS A 243 0.01 6.72 2.59
CA HIS A 243 -0.29 7.93 3.36
C HIS A 243 0.84 8.37 4.30
N ASN A 244 2.04 7.76 4.21
CA ASN A 244 3.18 8.00 5.12
C ASN A 244 2.85 7.77 6.60
N VAL A 245 2.01 6.79 6.88
CA VAL A 245 1.67 6.38 8.23
C VAL A 245 2.44 5.09 8.52
N ASP A 246 3.63 5.24 9.11
CA ASP A 246 4.58 4.13 9.28
C ASP A 246 4.44 3.41 10.63
N ASP A 247 4.02 4.12 11.68
CA ASP A 247 3.92 3.58 13.05
C ASP A 247 2.53 2.93 13.26
N THR A 248 2.26 1.92 12.42
CA THR A 248 1.03 1.13 12.51
C THR A 248 1.35 -0.34 12.66
N PHE A 249 0.56 -1.00 13.50
CA PHE A 249 0.72 -2.41 13.79
C PHE A 249 -0.60 -3.13 13.52
N ILE A 250 -0.68 -3.84 12.39
CA ILE A 250 -1.88 -4.59 12.01
C ILE A 250 -1.62 -6.08 12.11
N ALA A 251 -2.31 -6.74 13.03
CA ALA A 251 -2.25 -8.19 13.20
C ALA A 251 -3.07 -8.92 12.14
N LYS A 252 -2.59 -10.07 11.71
CA LYS A 252 -3.35 -11.03 10.89
C LYS A 252 -4.14 -11.96 11.79
N GLY A 253 -5.41 -12.16 11.51
CA GLY A 253 -6.22 -13.18 12.17
C GLY A 253 -7.62 -12.73 12.57
N ASP A 254 -8.42 -13.70 12.99
CA ASP A 254 -9.80 -13.51 13.43
C ASP A 254 -9.83 -12.93 14.84
N THR A 255 -10.27 -11.70 14.99
CA THR A 255 -10.30 -10.97 16.26
C THR A 255 -11.24 -11.61 17.28
N ILE A 256 -12.29 -12.29 16.84
CA ILE A 256 -13.23 -12.96 17.74
C ILE A 256 -12.61 -14.24 18.31
N LEU A 257 -11.91 -15.00 17.47
CA LEU A 257 -11.32 -16.28 17.87
C LEU A 257 -9.97 -16.13 18.56
N SER A 258 -9.16 -15.16 18.10
CA SER A 258 -7.80 -14.94 18.60
C SER A 258 -7.48 -13.45 18.55
N PRO A 259 -8.02 -12.65 19.48
CA PRO A 259 -7.69 -11.22 19.56
C PRO A 259 -6.20 -11.05 19.83
N LYS A 260 -5.56 -10.09 19.16
CA LYS A 260 -4.12 -9.84 19.27
C LYS A 260 -3.87 -8.39 19.65
N ARG A 261 -2.88 -8.18 20.52
CA ARG A 261 -2.34 -6.87 20.84
C ARG A 261 -0.86 -6.82 20.49
N TYR A 262 -0.38 -5.66 20.11
CA TYR A 262 1.04 -5.44 19.91
C TYR A 262 1.73 -5.22 21.24
N ASP A 263 2.84 -5.95 21.51
CA ASP A 263 3.71 -5.72 22.64
C ASP A 263 4.95 -4.92 22.18
N PRO A 264 5.06 -3.63 22.54
CA PRO A 264 6.19 -2.80 22.12
C PRO A 264 7.55 -3.26 22.64
N LYS A 265 7.57 -4.01 23.77
CA LYS A 265 8.82 -4.51 24.37
C LYS A 265 9.32 -5.75 23.63
N ALA A 266 8.41 -6.66 23.31
CA ALA A 266 8.72 -7.85 22.53
C ALA A 266 8.80 -7.56 21.01
N ARG A 267 8.26 -6.43 20.55
CA ARG A 267 8.10 -6.06 19.14
C ARG A 267 7.34 -7.10 18.32
N GLU A 268 6.33 -7.70 18.93
CA GLU A 268 5.51 -8.75 18.32
C GLU A 268 4.04 -8.64 18.73
N PHE A 269 3.18 -9.36 18.00
CA PHE A 269 1.80 -9.54 18.41
C PHE A 269 1.66 -10.71 19.39
N VAL A 270 1.01 -10.46 20.52
CA VAL A 270 0.66 -11.46 21.53
C VAL A 270 -0.85 -11.61 21.61
N GLU A 271 -1.32 -12.76 22.14
CA GLU A 271 -2.74 -13.01 22.35
C GLU A 271 -3.33 -12.08 23.43
N GLY A 272 -4.58 -11.73 23.27
CA GLY A 272 -5.36 -10.87 24.15
C GLY A 272 -5.65 -9.49 23.57
N ILE A 273 -6.62 -8.82 24.19
CA ILE A 273 -6.97 -7.43 23.83
C ILE A 273 -6.12 -6.50 24.69
N GLY A 274 -5.45 -5.53 24.05
CA GLY A 274 -4.72 -4.48 24.71
C GLY A 274 -5.64 -3.47 25.40
N ALA A 275 -5.11 -2.67 26.29
CA ALA A 275 -5.75 -1.43 26.72
C ALA A 275 -5.37 -0.34 25.70
N TYR A 276 -6.36 0.28 25.10
CA TYR A 276 -6.26 1.39 24.17
C TYR A 276 -7.05 2.58 24.72
N ASP A 277 -6.70 3.79 24.31
CA ASP A 277 -7.34 5.03 24.81
C ASP A 277 -8.75 5.29 24.23
#